data_5d715e7c748583bd8853a51dc52d63e9
#
_entry.id   5d715e7c748583bd8853a51dc52d63e9
#
_cell.length_a   1.000
_cell.length_b   1.000
_cell.length_c   1.000
_cell.angle_alpha   90.00
_cell.angle_beta   90.00
_cell.angle_gamma   90.00
#
_symmetry.space_group_name_H-M   'P 1'
#
loop_
_entity.id
_entity.type
_entity.pdbx_description
1 polymer ?
#
loop_
_entity_poly.entity_id
_entity_poly.type
_entity_poly.pdbx_seq_one_letter_code
_entity_poly.pdbx_strand_id
1 'polypeptide(L)'
;MVSRTQVNQIGRSLAALGLLVMGVGALVAPRHGLSLDLAASTPMQANLSRQLLQREITLHQRSEAETLLMEFTLAQMTRHYWGEFAGSLQDLGLSAGPQLVATVDRDAGRTRLWIEPHHGTEAYLAEVERWGGRLRMRHCRGHRDGAGLGRDDRCPEGWQQIHLN
;
A
#
# COMPACT_ATOMS: atom_id res chain seq x y z
N MET A 1 -21.57 40.20 -23.78
CA MET A 1 -22.50 40.14 -22.66
C MET A 1 -21.97 39.15 -21.65
N VAL A 2 -21.06 39.50 -20.79
CA VAL A 2 -21.16 40.14 -19.48
C VAL A 2 -22.13 39.42 -18.53
N SER A 3 -21.56 38.69 -17.54
CA SER A 3 -21.89 38.70 -16.11
C SER A 3 -20.92 37.72 -15.39
N ARG A 4 -20.02 38.14 -14.74
CA ARG A 4 -19.61 38.62 -13.40
C ARG A 4 -20.68 38.41 -12.31
N THR A 5 -20.23 37.79 -11.25
CA THR A 5 -20.61 37.95 -9.82
C THR A 5 -20.52 36.55 -9.16
N GLN A 6 -19.98 36.32 -8.00
CA GLN A 6 -19.64 37.14 -6.83
C GLN A 6 -18.65 36.32 -5.96
N VAL A 7 -17.71 37.02 -5.44
CA VAL A 7 -16.88 36.71 -4.28
C VAL A 7 -17.77 36.72 -3.04
N ASN A 8 -17.66 35.74 -2.18
CA ASN A 8 -18.06 35.87 -0.79
C ASN A 8 -16.96 35.37 0.15
N GLN A 9 -16.22 36.35 0.63
CA GLN A 9 -15.50 36.30 1.89
C GLN A 9 -16.52 36.55 3.01
N ILE A 10 -16.40 35.80 4.09
CA ILE A 10 -16.82 36.10 5.48
C ILE A 10 -16.45 34.80 6.25
N GLY A 11 -15.77 34.75 7.38
CA GLY A 11 -15.40 35.78 8.30
C GLY A 11 -14.42 35.21 9.33
N ARG A 12 -13.61 36.10 9.74
CA ARG A 12 -12.73 35.98 10.92
C ARG A 12 -13.60 35.83 12.19
N SER A 13 -13.18 34.95 13.08
CA SER A 13 -13.50 35.10 14.50
C SER A 13 -12.31 34.65 15.33
N LEU A 14 -11.63 35.64 15.84
CA LEU A 14 -10.77 35.66 16.99
C LEU A 14 -11.61 35.45 18.26
N ALA A 15 -11.19 34.53 19.11
CA ALA A 15 -11.51 34.59 20.54
C ALA A 15 -10.33 34.03 21.31
N ALA A 16 -9.49 34.94 21.77
CA ALA A 16 -8.54 34.76 22.84
C ALA A 16 -9.28 34.96 24.17
N LEU A 17 -8.96 34.15 25.17
CA LEU A 17 -9.03 34.41 26.62
C LEU A 17 -8.58 33.10 27.26
N GLY A 18 -7.46 32.92 27.92
CA GLY A 18 -6.98 33.74 29.02
C GLY A 18 -7.42 33.08 30.32
N LEU A 19 -6.59 32.16 30.89
CA LEU A 19 -6.66 31.95 32.35
C LEU A 19 -5.32 31.44 32.85
N LEU A 20 -4.61 32.37 33.40
CA LEU A 20 -3.40 32.25 34.19
C LEU A 20 -3.82 31.81 35.60
N VAL A 21 -3.49 30.62 36.01
CA VAL A 21 -3.57 30.23 37.40
C VAL A 21 -2.18 29.92 37.88
N MET A 22 -1.63 30.91 38.58
CA MET A 22 -0.47 30.77 39.45
C MET A 22 -0.87 29.91 40.65
N GLY A 23 -0.34 28.71 40.73
CA GLY A 23 -0.40 27.88 41.91
C GLY A 23 1.02 27.57 42.39
N VAL A 24 1.59 28.45 43.21
CA VAL A 24 2.79 28.19 43.97
C VAL A 24 2.40 27.29 45.15
N GLY A 25 2.65 26.00 45.01
CA GLY A 25 2.55 25.03 46.09
C GLY A 25 3.87 24.30 46.24
N ALA A 26 4.79 24.85 47.02
CA ALA A 26 5.98 24.15 47.45
C ALA A 26 5.59 23.07 48.45
N LEU A 27 5.44 21.84 47.99
CA LEU A 27 5.43 20.65 48.83
C LEU A 27 6.76 19.94 48.64
N VAL A 28 7.59 20.06 49.65
CA VAL A 28 8.79 19.23 49.83
C VAL A 28 8.33 17.78 49.99
N ALA A 29 8.28 17.06 48.91
CA ALA A 29 8.13 15.62 48.94
C ALA A 29 9.49 14.95 49.11
N PRO A 30 9.64 13.95 49.99
CA PRO A 30 10.89 13.23 50.15
C PRO A 30 11.27 12.58 48.82
N ARG A 31 12.52 12.78 48.41
CA ARG A 31 13.14 12.11 47.26
C ARG A 31 13.21 10.61 47.51
N HIS A 32 12.12 9.91 47.42
CA HIS A 32 12.18 8.50 47.07
C HIS A 32 12.61 8.45 45.62
N GLY A 33 13.85 8.09 45.41
CA GLY A 33 14.37 7.79 44.09
C GLY A 33 13.49 6.71 43.49
N LEU A 34 12.50 7.12 42.67
CA LEU A 34 11.96 6.29 41.66
C LEU A 34 13.09 6.10 40.66
N SER A 35 13.96 5.14 40.95
CA SER A 35 14.67 4.43 39.90
C SER A 35 13.58 3.96 38.96
N LEU A 36 13.37 4.69 37.88
CA LEU A 36 12.82 4.11 36.68
C LEU A 36 13.83 3.03 36.31
N ASP A 37 13.69 1.85 36.92
CA ASP A 37 14.15 0.63 36.31
C ASP A 37 13.54 0.67 34.93
N LEU A 38 14.35 1.11 33.96
CA LEU A 38 14.13 0.80 32.55
C LEU A 38 14.12 -0.72 32.56
N ALA A 39 12.90 -1.27 32.72
CA ALA A 39 12.69 -2.70 32.80
C ALA A 39 13.37 -3.26 31.56
N ALA A 40 14.53 -3.86 31.78
CA ALA A 40 15.27 -4.59 30.77
C ALA A 40 14.25 -5.58 30.20
N SER A 41 13.74 -5.26 29.00
CA SER A 41 12.74 -6.08 28.34
C SER A 41 13.31 -7.49 28.34
N THR A 42 12.60 -8.40 28.98
CA THR A 42 13.06 -9.78 29.03
C THR A 42 13.28 -10.26 27.60
N PRO A 43 14.26 -11.11 27.29
CA PRO A 43 14.53 -11.58 25.93
C PRO A 43 13.28 -12.15 25.27
N MET A 44 12.34 -12.64 26.04
CA MET A 44 11.04 -13.13 25.57
C MET A 44 10.15 -11.98 25.06
N GLN A 45 10.08 -10.85 25.75
CA GLN A 45 9.31 -9.67 25.32
C GLN A 45 9.90 -9.05 24.05
N ALA A 46 11.23 -8.97 23.95
CA ALA A 46 11.91 -8.49 22.76
C ALA A 46 11.64 -9.38 21.53
N ASN A 47 11.57 -10.69 21.70
CA ASN A 47 11.23 -11.62 20.62
C ASN A 47 9.78 -11.48 20.20
N LEU A 48 8.85 -11.36 21.12
CA LEU A 48 7.43 -11.16 20.81
C LEU A 48 7.21 -9.85 20.05
N SER A 49 7.82 -8.77 20.50
CA SER A 49 7.72 -7.46 19.84
C SER A 49 8.26 -7.49 18.40
N ARG A 50 9.38 -8.19 18.17
CA ARG A 50 9.91 -8.38 16.80
C ARG A 50 8.96 -9.18 15.92
N GLN A 51 8.37 -10.25 16.43
CA GLN A 51 7.41 -11.07 15.67
C GLN A 51 6.16 -10.26 15.30
N LEU A 52 5.63 -9.45 16.23
CA LEU A 52 4.48 -8.59 15.95
C LEU A 52 4.81 -7.54 14.88
N LEU A 53 5.95 -6.87 15.01
CA LEU A 53 6.41 -5.89 14.02
C LEU A 53 6.60 -6.53 12.64
N GLN A 54 7.23 -7.71 12.58
CA GLN A 54 7.42 -8.44 11.32
C GLN A 54 6.08 -8.80 10.66
N ARG A 55 5.10 -9.22 11.46
CA ARG A 55 3.75 -9.53 10.98
C ARG A 55 3.05 -8.28 10.43
N GLU A 56 3.16 -7.17 11.14
CA GLU A 56 2.57 -5.90 10.72
C GLU A 56 3.16 -5.41 9.39
N ILE A 57 4.48 -5.45 9.24
CA ILE A 57 5.17 -5.13 8.00
C ILE A 57 4.66 -6.00 6.84
N THR A 58 4.56 -7.31 7.06
CA THR A 58 4.08 -8.24 6.03
C THR A 58 2.63 -7.95 5.62
N LEU A 59 1.75 -7.66 6.58
CA LEU A 59 0.35 -7.32 6.29
C LEU A 59 0.23 -5.99 5.53
N HIS A 60 1.03 -5.00 5.89
CA HIS A 60 1.06 -3.72 5.19
C HIS A 60 1.51 -3.88 3.73
N GLN A 61 2.63 -4.58 3.50
CA GLN A 61 3.15 -4.87 2.16
C GLN A 61 2.14 -5.65 1.30
N ARG A 62 1.42 -6.61 1.90
CA ARG A 62 0.36 -7.34 1.22
C ARG A 62 -0.76 -6.42 0.77
N SER A 63 -1.27 -5.59 1.66
CA SER A 63 -2.34 -4.63 1.36
C SER A 63 -1.91 -3.65 0.25
N GLU A 64 -0.68 -3.17 0.31
CA GLU A 64 -0.12 -2.26 -0.70
C GLU A 64 0.00 -2.95 -2.07
N ALA A 65 0.48 -4.20 -2.10
CA ALA A 65 0.59 -4.98 -3.32
C ALA A 65 -0.80 -5.27 -3.94
N GLU A 66 -1.76 -5.70 -3.15
CA GLU A 66 -3.13 -5.98 -3.60
C GLU A 66 -3.82 -4.71 -4.14
N THR A 67 -3.59 -3.56 -3.52
CA THR A 67 -4.08 -2.27 -4.02
C THR A 67 -3.47 -1.95 -5.38
N LEU A 68 -2.16 -2.08 -5.53
CA LEU A 68 -1.47 -1.80 -6.79
C LEU A 68 -1.90 -2.76 -7.91
N LEU A 69 -2.17 -4.05 -7.62
CA LEU A 69 -2.72 -5.00 -8.59
C LEU A 69 -4.08 -4.53 -9.11
N MET A 70 -4.96 -4.08 -8.22
CA MET A 70 -6.29 -3.59 -8.58
C MET A 70 -6.21 -2.32 -9.42
N GLU A 71 -5.43 -1.34 -8.98
CA GLU A 71 -5.23 -0.07 -9.70
C GLU A 71 -4.63 -0.31 -11.09
N PHE A 72 -3.62 -1.16 -11.21
CA PHE A 72 -3.02 -1.56 -12.48
C PHE A 72 -4.07 -2.15 -13.42
N THR A 73 -4.87 -3.08 -12.93
CA THR A 73 -5.90 -3.74 -13.74
C THR A 73 -6.92 -2.75 -14.27
N LEU A 74 -7.45 -1.87 -13.41
CA LEU A 74 -8.42 -0.85 -13.81
C LEU A 74 -7.82 0.14 -14.81
N ALA A 75 -6.59 0.59 -14.57
CA ALA A 75 -5.89 1.50 -15.46
C ALA A 75 -5.59 0.87 -16.83
N GLN A 76 -5.18 -0.40 -16.86
CA GLN A 76 -4.96 -1.14 -18.11
C GLN A 76 -6.26 -1.35 -18.91
N MET A 77 -7.37 -1.64 -18.26
CA MET A 77 -8.67 -1.74 -18.89
C MET A 77 -9.07 -0.42 -19.56
N THR A 78 -8.89 0.69 -18.83
CA THR A 78 -9.15 2.03 -19.34
C THR A 78 -8.22 2.36 -20.51
N ARG A 79 -6.93 2.07 -20.38
CA ARG A 79 -5.92 2.32 -21.41
C ARG A 79 -6.20 1.51 -22.69
N HIS A 80 -6.56 0.23 -22.52
CA HIS A 80 -6.91 -0.65 -23.66
C HIS A 80 -8.10 -0.12 -24.46
N TYR A 81 -9.07 0.54 -23.83
CA TYR A 81 -10.19 1.17 -24.53
C TYR A 81 -9.71 2.22 -25.55
N TRP A 82 -8.54 2.85 -25.31
CA TRP A 82 -7.91 3.80 -26.22
C TRP A 82 -6.95 3.17 -27.24
N GLY A 83 -6.82 1.83 -27.25
CA GLY A 83 -6.12 1.07 -28.28
C GLY A 83 -5.12 0.05 -27.80
N GLU A 84 -4.23 0.38 -26.88
CA GLU A 84 -3.14 -0.50 -26.46
C GLU A 84 -2.96 -0.54 -24.94
N PHE A 85 -2.42 -1.66 -24.45
CA PHE A 85 -1.97 -1.76 -23.07
C PHE A 85 -0.74 -0.86 -22.83
N ALA A 86 -0.62 -0.33 -21.62
CA ALA A 86 0.57 0.39 -21.20
C ALA A 86 1.72 -0.58 -20.89
N GLY A 87 2.94 -0.16 -21.18
CA GLY A 87 4.16 -0.95 -20.97
C GLY A 87 4.86 -0.64 -19.64
N SER A 88 4.39 0.33 -18.88
CA SER A 88 4.96 0.70 -17.59
C SER A 88 3.90 1.21 -16.62
N LEU A 89 4.22 1.24 -15.33
CA LEU A 89 3.36 1.87 -14.32
C LEU A 89 3.24 3.38 -14.56
N GLN A 90 4.32 4.04 -14.99
CA GLN A 90 4.33 5.47 -15.25
C GLN A 90 3.35 5.85 -16.38
N ASP A 91 3.22 5.03 -17.43
CA ASP A 91 2.25 5.25 -18.52
C ASP A 91 0.80 5.21 -18.02
N LEU A 92 0.57 4.59 -16.87
CA LEU A 92 -0.72 4.50 -16.20
C LEU A 92 -0.91 5.56 -15.12
N GLY A 93 0.12 6.37 -14.84
CA GLY A 93 0.13 7.31 -13.73
C GLY A 93 0.24 6.63 -12.36
N LEU A 94 0.73 5.38 -12.33
CA LEU A 94 0.90 4.59 -11.11
C LEU A 94 2.37 4.52 -10.69
N SER A 95 2.59 4.24 -9.41
CA SER A 95 3.93 3.97 -8.86
C SER A 95 3.84 2.88 -7.80
N ALA A 96 4.86 2.04 -7.75
CA ALA A 96 5.02 1.11 -6.63
C ALA A 96 5.52 1.88 -5.40
N GLY A 97 5.05 1.49 -4.24
CA GLY A 97 5.59 2.00 -2.99
C GLY A 97 7.04 1.57 -2.74
N PRO A 98 7.74 2.23 -1.81
CA PRO A 98 9.18 2.02 -1.60
C PRO A 98 9.53 0.62 -1.08
N GLN A 99 8.54 -0.16 -0.65
CA GLN A 99 8.72 -1.51 -0.13
C GLN A 99 8.41 -2.60 -1.18
N LEU A 100 8.09 -2.21 -2.41
CA LEU A 100 7.70 -3.10 -3.49
C LEU A 100 8.61 -2.91 -4.71
N VAL A 101 9.02 -4.02 -5.31
CA VAL A 101 9.59 -4.04 -6.66
C VAL A 101 8.48 -4.42 -7.62
N ALA A 102 8.20 -3.59 -8.61
CA ALA A 102 7.15 -3.81 -9.58
C ALA A 102 7.70 -3.78 -11.01
N THR A 103 7.37 -4.79 -11.78
CA THR A 103 7.81 -4.92 -13.18
C THR A 103 6.60 -5.17 -14.08
N VAL A 104 6.49 -4.39 -15.14
CA VAL A 104 5.45 -4.58 -16.16
C VAL A 104 6.05 -5.28 -17.38
N ASP A 105 5.41 -6.36 -17.80
CA ASP A 105 5.66 -7.05 -19.06
C ASP A 105 4.45 -6.91 -19.99
N ARG A 106 4.68 -6.62 -21.26
CA ARG A 106 3.62 -6.39 -22.24
C ARG A 106 3.93 -7.10 -23.56
N ASP A 107 2.95 -7.79 -24.10
CA ASP A 107 2.92 -8.23 -25.48
C ASP A 107 1.68 -7.69 -26.24
N ALA A 108 1.48 -8.10 -27.48
CA ALA A 108 0.40 -7.57 -28.34
C ALA A 108 -1.01 -7.85 -27.83
N GLY A 109 -1.19 -8.87 -27.00
CA GLY A 109 -2.51 -9.33 -26.52
C GLY A 109 -2.68 -9.30 -25.02
N ARG A 110 -1.61 -9.00 -24.26
CA ARG A 110 -1.56 -9.21 -22.83
C ARG A 110 -0.59 -8.25 -22.16
N THR A 111 -0.93 -7.87 -20.93
CA THR A 111 -0.02 -7.16 -20.03
C THR A 111 -0.02 -7.81 -18.65
N ARG A 112 1.11 -7.80 -18.00
CA ARG A 112 1.33 -8.39 -16.68
C ARG A 112 2.06 -7.42 -15.78
N LEU A 113 1.66 -7.37 -14.53
CA LEU A 113 2.37 -6.69 -13.45
C LEU A 113 2.84 -7.74 -12.45
N TRP A 114 4.15 -7.81 -12.25
CA TRP A 114 4.79 -8.57 -11.19
C TRP A 114 5.12 -7.66 -10.04
N ILE A 115 4.79 -8.07 -8.82
CA ILE A 115 5.14 -7.35 -7.60
C ILE A 115 5.86 -8.28 -6.65
N GLU A 116 7.02 -7.85 -6.20
CA GLU A 116 7.83 -8.53 -5.19
C GLU A 116 8.07 -7.57 -4.02
N PRO A 117 7.53 -7.86 -2.82
CA PRO A 117 7.90 -7.12 -1.62
C PRO A 117 9.39 -7.27 -1.29
N HIS A 118 10.01 -6.23 -0.76
CA HIS A 118 11.41 -6.28 -0.32
C HIS A 118 11.62 -7.28 0.80
N HIS A 119 10.60 -7.49 1.64
CA HIS A 119 10.63 -8.44 2.74
C HIS A 119 9.60 -9.54 2.53
N GLY A 120 9.97 -10.76 2.93
CA GLY A 120 9.11 -11.93 2.77
C GLY A 120 9.38 -12.70 1.49
N THR A 121 8.59 -13.71 1.28
CA THR A 121 8.72 -14.68 0.18
C THR A 121 7.51 -14.69 -0.74
N GLU A 122 6.51 -13.87 -0.44
CA GLU A 122 5.33 -13.71 -1.30
C GLU A 122 5.67 -12.90 -2.55
N ALA A 123 5.00 -13.21 -3.63
CA ALA A 123 5.00 -12.42 -4.85
C ALA A 123 3.58 -12.39 -5.43
N TYR A 124 3.31 -11.40 -6.25
CA TYR A 124 1.98 -11.13 -6.77
C TYR A 124 2.04 -10.89 -8.28
N LEU A 125 0.96 -11.26 -8.96
CA LEU A 125 0.81 -11.08 -10.39
C LEU A 125 -0.59 -10.55 -10.68
N ALA A 126 -0.68 -9.48 -11.46
CA ALA A 126 -1.88 -9.12 -12.20
C ALA A 126 -1.66 -9.39 -13.68
N GLU A 127 -2.64 -9.96 -14.34
CA GLU A 127 -2.66 -10.15 -15.78
C GLU A 127 -3.95 -9.62 -16.36
N VAL A 128 -3.83 -8.84 -17.43
CA VAL A 128 -4.94 -8.40 -18.27
C VAL A 128 -4.69 -8.87 -19.69
N GLU A 129 -5.58 -9.67 -20.21
CA GLU A 129 -5.46 -10.35 -21.51
C GLU A 129 -6.66 -10.07 -22.40
N ARG A 130 -6.42 -9.92 -23.69
CA ARG A 130 -7.45 -9.86 -24.71
C ARG A 130 -7.82 -11.26 -25.18
N TRP A 131 -9.04 -11.68 -24.90
CA TRP A 131 -9.53 -13.00 -25.24
C TRP A 131 -10.89 -12.90 -25.92
N GLY A 132 -11.00 -13.34 -27.18
CA GLY A 132 -12.27 -13.38 -27.90
C GLY A 132 -13.00 -12.03 -27.99
N GLY A 133 -12.27 -10.92 -28.10
CA GLY A 133 -12.83 -9.57 -28.14
C GLY A 133 -13.26 -8.99 -26.78
N ARG A 134 -12.93 -9.68 -25.70
CA ARG A 134 -13.16 -9.22 -24.31
C ARG A 134 -11.86 -9.17 -23.56
N LEU A 135 -11.84 -8.43 -22.46
CA LEU A 135 -10.73 -8.45 -21.50
C LEU A 135 -10.99 -9.50 -20.41
N ARG A 136 -9.99 -10.30 -20.15
CA ARG A 136 -9.92 -11.22 -19.02
C ARG A 136 -8.88 -10.69 -18.04
N MET A 137 -9.22 -10.71 -16.78
CA MET A 137 -8.36 -10.26 -15.69
C MET A 137 -8.09 -11.41 -14.73
N ARG A 138 -6.90 -11.41 -14.16
CA ARG A 138 -6.52 -12.40 -13.19
C ARG A 138 -5.52 -11.81 -12.21
N HIS A 139 -5.72 -12.12 -10.94
CA HIS A 139 -4.80 -11.78 -9.87
C HIS A 139 -4.35 -13.06 -9.20
N CYS A 140 -3.05 -13.20 -9.00
CA CYS A 140 -2.44 -14.37 -8.39
C CYS A 140 -1.49 -13.95 -7.28
N ARG A 141 -1.38 -14.82 -6.27
CA ARG A 141 -0.41 -14.69 -5.18
C ARG A 141 0.26 -16.03 -4.97
N GLY A 142 1.54 -16.01 -4.78
CA GLY A 142 2.31 -17.24 -4.54
C GLY A 142 3.68 -16.97 -3.94
N HIS A 143 4.51 -17.97 -3.97
CA HIS A 143 5.87 -17.89 -3.49
C HIS A 143 6.80 -17.43 -4.62
N ARG A 144 7.75 -16.53 -4.30
CA ARG A 144 8.68 -15.95 -5.27
C ARG A 144 9.46 -17.03 -6.06
N ASP A 145 9.92 -18.07 -5.37
CA ASP A 145 10.74 -19.12 -5.96
C ASP A 145 9.97 -20.04 -6.94
N GLY A 146 8.63 -19.97 -6.93
CA GLY A 146 7.74 -20.72 -7.82
C GLY A 146 7.29 -19.96 -9.07
N ALA A 147 7.82 -18.76 -9.30
CA ALA A 147 7.40 -17.88 -10.39
C ALA A 147 7.92 -18.33 -11.76
N GLY A 148 7.58 -19.53 -12.18
CA GLY A 148 7.64 -19.90 -13.59
C GLY A 148 6.65 -19.04 -14.38
N LEU A 149 7.08 -18.45 -15.50
CA LEU A 149 6.19 -17.75 -16.44
C LEU A 149 5.15 -18.75 -16.97
N GLY A 150 4.07 -18.93 -16.24
CA GLY A 150 2.94 -19.72 -16.70
C GLY A 150 2.46 -19.17 -18.04
N ARG A 151 2.56 -19.97 -19.10
CA ARG A 151 2.02 -19.65 -20.41
C ARG A 151 0.52 -19.89 -20.50
N ASP A 152 -0.04 -20.54 -19.51
CA ASP A 152 -1.40 -21.04 -19.51
C ASP A 152 -2.39 -20.07 -18.87
N ASP A 153 -3.65 -20.32 -19.12
CA ASP A 153 -4.84 -19.58 -18.64
C ASP A 153 -5.01 -19.58 -17.11
N ARG A 154 -3.99 -19.91 -16.35
CA ARG A 154 -4.03 -20.10 -14.89
C ARG A 154 -2.91 -19.33 -14.22
N CYS A 155 -3.06 -19.17 -12.90
CA CYS A 155 -1.94 -18.71 -12.09
C CYS A 155 -0.73 -19.64 -12.26
N PRO A 156 0.51 -19.15 -12.09
CA PRO A 156 1.71 -19.98 -12.08
C PRO A 156 1.52 -21.18 -11.15
N GLU A 157 2.23 -22.27 -11.43
CA GLU A 157 2.15 -23.48 -10.61
C GLU A 157 2.50 -23.17 -9.14
N GLY A 158 1.67 -23.67 -8.23
CA GLY A 158 1.80 -23.38 -6.79
C GLY A 158 1.27 -22.02 -6.35
N TRP A 159 0.76 -21.19 -7.29
CA TRP A 159 0.16 -19.90 -6.96
C TRP A 159 -1.36 -20.01 -6.83
N GLN A 160 -1.93 -19.17 -5.99
CA GLN A 160 -3.37 -19.09 -5.77
C GLN A 160 -3.96 -17.87 -6.49
N GLN A 161 -5.10 -18.09 -7.13
CA GLN A 161 -5.89 -16.96 -7.61
C GLN A 161 -6.53 -16.24 -6.43
N ILE A 162 -6.41 -14.90 -6.42
CA ILE A 162 -7.02 -14.04 -5.42
C ILE A 162 -8.11 -13.20 -6.05
N HIS A 163 -9.15 -12.91 -5.28
CA HIS A 163 -10.23 -12.01 -5.66
C HIS A 163 -10.05 -10.72 -4.86
N LEU A 164 -9.82 -9.63 -5.57
CA LEU A 164 -9.71 -8.29 -4.98
C LEU A 164 -11.11 -7.66 -5.01
N ASN A 165 -11.57 -7.21 -3.84
CA ASN A 165 -12.89 -6.59 -3.67
C ASN A 165 -12.77 -5.07 -3.65
#